data_9a5a39e645fe6aaa9a2a3b9cee64153e
#
_entry.id   9a5a39e645fe6aaa9a2a3b9cee64153e
#
_cell.length_a   1.000
_cell.length_b   1.000
_cell.length_c   1.000
_cell.angle_alpha   90.00
_cell.angle_beta   90.00
_cell.angle_gamma   90.00
#
_symmetry.space_group_name_H-M   'P 1'
#
loop_
_entity.id
_entity.type
_entity.pdbx_description
1 polymer ?
#
loop_
_entity_poly.entity_id
_entity_poly.type
_entity_poly.pdbx_seq_one_letter_code
_entity_poly.pdbx_strand_id
1 'polypeptide(L)'
;MLFTLKKVIGGMLLPLPLMLLIIGVGLALLWFSRFQKTGKVFISVGWLALLLLSLQPVSDHLLRPIENRYPTWQGPQKVEYIVVLGGGYTWNPQWAPSSNLINNSLPRLAEGIRLWRANPGARLIFTGGIAKTNTVSTAEVGARVAQSLGVPRSDIITLDKPKDTEEEAAAVKQAIGDAPFLLVTSASHLPRAMIFFQHAGLNPLPAPANQLAIDSPLNPRERAIPSPVWLMHSDRAGYETLGRLWQWLKGISGKPGE
;
A
#
# COMPACT_ATOMS: atom_id res chain seq x y z
N MET A 1 -14.93 4.39 17.56
CA MET A 1 -14.13 3.68 18.57
C MET A 1 -13.61 2.33 18.04
N LEU A 2 -14.44 1.44 17.54
CA LEU A 2 -14.01 0.12 16.99
C LEU A 2 -13.00 0.20 15.84
N PHE A 3 -13.16 1.16 14.92
CA PHE A 3 -12.25 1.40 13.79
C PHE A 3 -10.83 1.80 14.23
N THR A 4 -10.73 2.67 15.23
CA THR A 4 -9.43 3.10 15.77
C THR A 4 -8.73 1.95 16.51
N LEU A 5 -9.48 1.18 17.30
CA LEU A 5 -8.97 0.01 18.01
C LEU A 5 -8.42 -1.05 17.03
N LYS A 6 -9.16 -1.33 15.96
CA LYS A 6 -8.71 -2.23 14.87
C LYS A 6 -7.40 -1.76 14.25
N LYS A 7 -7.26 -0.45 13.97
CA LYS A 7 -6.02 0.12 13.41
C LYS A 7 -4.84 -0.01 14.36
N VAL A 8 -5.07 0.24 15.67
CA VAL A 8 -4.03 0.11 16.69
C VAL A 8 -3.59 -1.34 16.84
N ILE A 9 -4.53 -2.28 17.00
CA ILE A 9 -4.20 -3.71 17.11
C ILE A 9 -3.50 -4.20 15.84
N GLY A 10 -4.02 -3.88 14.65
CA GLY A 10 -3.38 -4.25 13.39
C GLY A 10 -1.97 -3.65 13.24
N GLY A 11 -1.76 -2.41 13.69
CA GLY A 11 -0.45 -1.79 13.72
C GLY A 11 0.53 -2.48 14.68
N MET A 12 0.06 -2.92 15.86
CA MET A 12 0.88 -3.63 16.84
C MET A 12 1.27 -5.05 16.38
N LEU A 13 0.55 -5.63 15.44
CA LEU A 13 0.86 -6.94 14.84
C LEU A 13 1.85 -6.84 13.66
N LEU A 14 2.23 -5.64 13.23
CA LEU A 14 3.27 -5.47 12.22
C LEU A 14 4.65 -5.89 12.75
N PRO A 15 5.57 -6.33 11.90
CA PRO A 15 6.88 -6.82 12.27
C PRO A 15 7.60 -5.99 13.31
N LEU A 16 7.83 -4.71 13.09
CA LEU A 16 8.59 -3.87 14.01
C LEU A 16 7.92 -3.70 15.38
N PRO A 17 6.65 -3.25 15.50
CA PRO A 17 5.98 -3.13 16.79
C PRO A 17 5.88 -4.45 17.55
N LEU A 18 5.58 -5.55 16.84
CA LEU A 18 5.47 -6.88 17.46
C LEU A 18 6.81 -7.35 18.04
N MET A 19 7.91 -7.19 17.31
CA MET A 19 9.24 -7.60 17.81
C MET A 19 9.67 -6.73 19.00
N LEU A 20 9.40 -5.43 18.97
CA LEU A 20 9.66 -4.55 20.10
C LEU A 20 8.82 -4.93 21.33
N LEU A 21 7.56 -5.32 21.14
CA LEU A 21 6.69 -5.81 22.21
C LEU A 21 7.26 -7.11 22.84
N ILE A 22 7.66 -8.06 22.00
CA ILE A 22 8.27 -9.33 22.45
C ILE A 22 9.54 -9.06 23.25
N ILE A 23 10.44 -8.20 22.76
CA ILE A 23 11.65 -7.80 23.47
C ILE A 23 11.30 -7.11 24.80
N GLY A 24 10.32 -6.19 24.79
CA GLY A 24 9.88 -5.48 25.99
C GLY A 24 9.33 -6.41 27.07
N VAL A 25 8.50 -7.38 26.68
CA VAL A 25 8.02 -8.43 27.61
C VAL A 25 9.20 -9.25 28.15
N GLY A 26 10.15 -9.62 27.30
CA GLY A 26 11.36 -10.34 27.70
C GLY A 26 12.19 -9.56 28.72
N LEU A 27 12.38 -8.27 28.51
CA LEU A 27 13.05 -7.37 29.46
C LEU A 27 12.30 -7.28 30.79
N ALA A 28 10.98 -7.12 30.75
CA ALA A 28 10.16 -7.07 31.97
C ALA A 28 10.28 -8.37 32.79
N LEU A 29 10.25 -9.54 32.11
CA LEU A 29 10.46 -10.83 32.75
C LEU A 29 11.85 -10.95 33.37
N LEU A 30 12.88 -10.41 32.71
CA LEU A 30 14.25 -10.45 33.16
C LEU A 30 14.47 -9.60 34.42
N TRP A 31 13.88 -8.39 34.47
CA TRP A 31 14.12 -7.41 35.54
C TRP A 31 13.16 -7.56 36.72
N PHE A 32 11.90 -7.95 36.47
CA PHE A 32 10.83 -7.88 37.48
C PHE A 32 10.25 -9.24 37.86
N SER A 33 10.82 -10.38 37.36
CA SER A 33 10.27 -11.69 37.66
C SER A 33 11.35 -12.75 37.89
N ARG A 34 10.92 -13.90 38.42
CA ARG A 34 11.77 -15.12 38.54
C ARG A 34 11.95 -15.88 37.20
N PHE A 35 11.22 -15.49 36.16
CA PHE A 35 11.23 -16.16 34.85
C PHE A 35 12.35 -15.65 33.93
N GLN A 36 13.57 -15.47 34.47
CA GLN A 36 14.69 -14.90 33.71
C GLN A 36 15.08 -15.70 32.48
N LYS A 37 14.98 -17.03 32.51
CA LYS A 37 15.27 -17.88 31.34
C LYS A 37 14.29 -17.59 30.20
N THR A 38 13.00 -17.50 30.50
CA THR A 38 11.96 -17.14 29.55
C THR A 38 12.19 -15.72 29.00
N GLY A 39 12.55 -14.77 29.87
CA GLY A 39 12.90 -13.41 29.45
C GLY A 39 14.04 -13.37 28.44
N LYS A 40 15.12 -14.12 28.68
CA LYS A 40 16.25 -14.25 27.73
C LYS A 40 15.81 -14.83 26.39
N VAL A 41 14.92 -15.85 26.38
CA VAL A 41 14.38 -16.43 25.13
C VAL A 41 13.59 -15.38 24.34
N PHE A 42 12.69 -14.64 24.99
CA PHE A 42 11.89 -13.59 24.33
C PHE A 42 12.78 -12.52 23.70
N ILE A 43 13.79 -12.03 24.44
CA ILE A 43 14.74 -11.04 23.92
C ILE A 43 15.50 -11.60 22.71
N SER A 44 16.02 -12.82 22.82
CA SER A 44 16.79 -13.45 21.75
C SER A 44 15.94 -13.66 20.47
N VAL A 45 14.71 -14.15 20.63
CA VAL A 45 13.77 -14.37 19.51
C VAL A 45 13.40 -13.03 18.86
N GLY A 46 13.01 -12.04 19.65
CA GLY A 46 12.64 -10.73 19.13
C GLY A 46 13.79 -10.02 18.42
N TRP A 47 15.00 -10.07 19.00
CA TRP A 47 16.20 -9.51 18.39
C TRP A 47 16.57 -10.21 17.08
N LEU A 48 16.59 -11.55 17.07
CA LEU A 48 16.93 -12.35 15.89
C LEU A 48 15.91 -12.12 14.77
N ALA A 49 14.61 -12.10 15.11
CA ALA A 49 13.56 -11.82 14.13
C ALA A 49 13.70 -10.41 13.55
N LEU A 50 13.95 -9.40 14.38
CA LEU A 50 14.18 -8.02 13.92
C LEU A 50 15.40 -7.93 13.02
N LEU A 51 16.51 -8.61 13.37
CA LEU A 51 17.70 -8.69 12.53
C LEU A 51 17.38 -9.28 11.16
N LEU A 52 16.73 -10.46 11.13
CA LEU A 52 16.40 -11.15 9.87
C LEU A 52 15.45 -10.32 8.98
N LEU A 53 14.41 -9.73 9.56
CA LEU A 53 13.45 -8.90 8.85
C LEU A 53 14.05 -7.59 8.32
N SER A 54 15.21 -7.18 8.85
CA SER A 54 15.97 -6.01 8.39
C SER A 54 16.97 -6.33 7.27
N LEU A 55 17.04 -7.58 6.81
CA LEU A 55 17.92 -8.01 5.72
C LEU A 55 17.17 -8.04 4.38
N GLN A 56 17.82 -7.55 3.32
CA GLN A 56 17.22 -7.55 1.97
C GLN A 56 16.74 -8.93 1.52
N PRO A 57 17.53 -10.01 1.59
CA PRO A 57 17.08 -11.31 1.09
C PRO A 57 15.80 -11.81 1.76
N VAL A 58 15.63 -11.53 3.06
CA VAL A 58 14.44 -11.92 3.81
C VAL A 58 13.24 -11.06 3.42
N SER A 59 13.40 -9.74 3.40
CA SER A 59 12.33 -8.82 3.05
C SER A 59 11.83 -9.04 1.61
N ASP A 60 12.75 -9.25 0.66
CA ASP A 60 12.41 -9.52 -0.73
C ASP A 60 11.70 -10.88 -0.88
N HIS A 61 12.13 -11.91 -0.14
CA HIS A 61 11.45 -13.20 -0.13
C HIS A 61 10.00 -13.11 0.36
N LEU A 62 9.72 -12.24 1.34
CA LEU A 62 8.38 -12.00 1.85
C LEU A 62 7.51 -11.17 0.89
N LEU A 63 8.09 -10.17 0.24
CA LEU A 63 7.34 -9.17 -0.51
C LEU A 63 7.17 -9.53 -2.00
N ARG A 64 8.21 -10.10 -2.62
CA ARG A 64 8.24 -10.42 -4.06
C ARG A 64 7.07 -11.31 -4.53
N PRO A 65 6.63 -12.36 -3.81
CA PRO A 65 5.48 -13.15 -4.24
C PRO A 65 4.16 -12.36 -4.26
N ILE A 66 4.05 -11.33 -3.43
CA ILE A 66 2.88 -10.44 -3.39
C ILE A 66 2.92 -9.50 -4.58
N GLU A 67 4.07 -8.89 -4.86
CA GLU A 67 4.24 -7.88 -5.91
C GLU A 67 4.24 -8.47 -7.33
N ASN A 68 4.72 -9.70 -7.49
CA ASN A 68 4.75 -10.38 -8.79
C ASN A 68 3.42 -11.03 -9.17
N ARG A 69 2.35 -10.84 -8.38
CA ARG A 69 1.03 -11.40 -8.66
C ARG A 69 0.45 -10.88 -9.98
N TYR A 70 0.71 -9.62 -10.32
CA TYR A 70 0.27 -9.00 -11.56
C TYR A 70 1.46 -8.38 -12.29
N PRO A 71 1.60 -8.65 -13.60
CA PRO A 71 2.66 -8.04 -14.41
C PRO A 71 2.37 -6.55 -14.65
N THR A 72 3.41 -5.80 -15.01
CA THR A 72 3.26 -4.43 -15.49
C THR A 72 2.34 -4.40 -16.71
N TRP A 73 1.34 -3.53 -16.68
CA TRP A 73 0.37 -3.46 -17.76
C TRP A 73 1.01 -2.90 -19.05
N GLN A 74 0.90 -3.64 -20.13
CA GLN A 74 1.40 -3.29 -21.47
C GLN A 74 0.38 -3.59 -22.58
N GLY A 75 -0.83 -3.92 -22.18
CA GLY A 75 -1.86 -4.42 -23.09
C GLY A 75 -2.34 -3.42 -24.14
N PRO A 76 -2.87 -3.89 -25.27
CA PRO A 76 -3.41 -3.05 -26.32
C PRO A 76 -4.86 -2.59 -26.08
N GLN A 77 -5.48 -3.00 -24.98
CA GLN A 77 -6.89 -2.71 -24.71
C GLN A 77 -7.11 -1.24 -24.38
N LYS A 78 -8.02 -0.62 -25.11
CA LYS A 78 -8.46 0.75 -24.80
C LYS A 78 -9.31 0.73 -23.53
N VAL A 79 -9.01 1.67 -22.62
CA VAL A 79 -9.76 1.91 -21.39
C VAL A 79 -10.32 3.32 -21.40
N GLU A 80 -11.44 3.52 -20.72
CA GLU A 80 -12.05 4.85 -20.58
C GLU A 80 -11.52 5.58 -19.34
N TYR A 81 -11.08 4.83 -18.33
CA TYR A 81 -10.63 5.40 -17.07
C TYR A 81 -9.34 4.75 -16.57
N ILE A 82 -8.58 5.56 -15.86
CA ILE A 82 -7.40 5.11 -15.12
C ILE A 82 -7.60 5.55 -13.67
N VAL A 83 -7.89 4.57 -12.80
CA VAL A 83 -8.20 4.78 -11.39
C VAL A 83 -6.92 4.64 -10.58
N VAL A 84 -6.48 5.73 -9.96
CA VAL A 84 -5.28 5.78 -9.12
C VAL A 84 -5.71 5.82 -7.65
N LEU A 85 -5.45 4.76 -6.92
CA LEU A 85 -5.82 4.67 -5.50
C LEU A 85 -4.93 5.57 -4.64
N GLY A 86 -5.56 6.21 -3.66
CA GLY A 86 -4.88 7.03 -2.68
C GLY A 86 -3.81 6.25 -1.88
N GLY A 87 -2.84 6.98 -1.36
CA GLY A 87 -1.77 6.45 -0.52
C GLY A 87 -1.53 7.37 0.68
N GLY A 88 -0.28 7.73 0.92
CA GLY A 88 0.06 8.73 1.92
C GLY A 88 0.11 10.13 1.32
N TYR A 89 -0.32 11.13 2.07
CA TYR A 89 -0.24 12.53 1.67
C TYR A 89 -0.14 13.46 2.88
N THR A 90 0.30 14.65 2.62
CA THR A 90 0.19 15.82 3.52
C THR A 90 -0.32 17.00 2.71
N TRP A 91 -0.61 18.12 3.36
CA TRP A 91 -0.97 19.34 2.67
C TRP A 91 -0.22 20.54 3.23
N ASN A 92 0.71 21.05 2.43
CA ASN A 92 1.37 22.34 2.65
C ASN A 92 1.38 23.08 1.31
N PRO A 93 0.62 24.19 1.18
CA PRO A 93 0.52 24.94 -0.08
C PRO A 93 1.83 25.64 -0.48
N GLN A 94 2.80 25.77 0.43
CA GLN A 94 4.10 26.37 0.16
C GLN A 94 5.10 25.39 -0.44
N TRP A 95 4.82 24.08 -0.38
CA TRP A 95 5.70 23.08 -0.93
C TRP A 95 5.41 22.81 -2.40
N ALA A 96 6.40 22.29 -3.09
CA ALA A 96 6.19 21.76 -4.43
C ALA A 96 5.05 20.73 -4.41
N PRO A 97 4.13 20.72 -5.41
CA PRO A 97 2.96 19.84 -5.40
C PRO A 97 3.32 18.37 -5.11
N SER A 98 4.38 17.85 -5.75
CA SER A 98 4.85 16.47 -5.57
C SER A 98 5.31 16.15 -4.14
N SER A 99 5.81 17.14 -3.38
CA SER A 99 6.24 16.97 -2.00
C SER A 99 5.08 16.75 -1.01
N ASN A 100 3.85 17.00 -1.45
CA ASN A 100 2.64 16.70 -0.68
C ASN A 100 2.19 15.23 -0.82
N LEU A 101 2.76 14.46 -1.75
CA LEU A 101 2.57 13.03 -1.87
C LEU A 101 3.70 12.30 -1.15
N ILE A 102 3.35 11.51 -0.15
CA ILE A 102 4.29 10.77 0.68
C ILE A 102 4.19 9.27 0.45
N ASN A 103 5.19 8.52 0.91
CA ASN A 103 5.28 7.07 0.76
C ASN A 103 5.18 6.65 -0.72
N ASN A 104 4.22 5.80 -1.00
CA ASN A 104 3.99 5.17 -2.30
C ASN A 104 3.00 5.92 -3.21
N SER A 105 2.56 7.12 -2.85
CA SER A 105 1.56 7.86 -3.65
C SER A 105 2.15 8.45 -4.93
N LEU A 106 3.35 9.00 -4.87
CA LEU A 106 3.98 9.61 -6.06
C LEU A 106 4.26 8.58 -7.18
N PRO A 107 4.83 7.38 -6.90
CA PRO A 107 4.97 6.36 -7.94
C PRO A 107 3.65 5.89 -8.56
N ARG A 108 2.56 5.79 -7.77
CA ARG A 108 1.22 5.47 -8.30
C ARG A 108 0.73 6.54 -9.25
N LEU A 109 0.88 7.81 -8.86
CA LEU A 109 0.49 8.94 -9.70
C LEU A 109 1.31 8.99 -10.98
N ALA A 110 2.62 8.79 -10.91
CA ALA A 110 3.50 8.76 -12.08
C ALA A 110 3.08 7.67 -13.07
N GLU A 111 2.77 6.46 -12.57
CA GLU A 111 2.26 5.37 -13.41
C GLU A 111 0.87 5.70 -13.98
N GLY A 112 -0.02 6.30 -13.20
CA GLY A 112 -1.32 6.76 -13.68
C GLY A 112 -1.20 7.75 -14.84
N ILE A 113 -0.28 8.72 -14.75
CA ILE A 113 -0.02 9.69 -15.83
C ILE A 113 0.61 9.00 -17.06
N ARG A 114 1.53 8.05 -16.87
CA ARG A 114 2.11 7.28 -17.96
C ARG A 114 1.01 6.53 -18.74
N LEU A 115 0.10 5.88 -18.02
CA LEU A 115 -1.02 5.14 -18.62
C LEU A 115 -2.03 6.07 -19.28
N TRP A 116 -2.32 7.23 -18.69
CA TRP A 116 -3.19 8.24 -19.30
C TRP A 116 -2.62 8.73 -20.65
N ARG A 117 -1.31 9.00 -20.72
CA ARG A 117 -0.66 9.37 -21.98
C ARG A 117 -0.70 8.26 -23.02
N ALA A 118 -0.64 6.99 -22.59
CA ALA A 118 -0.71 5.84 -23.47
C ALA A 118 -2.14 5.50 -23.95
N ASN A 119 -3.17 6.10 -23.33
CA ASN A 119 -4.58 5.86 -23.64
C ASN A 119 -5.30 7.19 -23.96
N PRO A 120 -5.10 7.76 -25.15
CA PRO A 120 -5.73 9.04 -25.53
C PRO A 120 -7.27 8.97 -25.40
N GLY A 121 -7.85 9.94 -24.72
CA GLY A 121 -9.27 10.01 -24.41
C GLY A 121 -9.69 9.39 -23.10
N ALA A 122 -8.81 8.64 -22.43
CA ALA A 122 -9.08 8.14 -21.08
C ALA A 122 -9.01 9.28 -20.05
N ARG A 123 -9.78 9.16 -18.95
CA ARG A 123 -9.77 10.11 -17.83
C ARG A 123 -9.10 9.50 -16.60
N LEU A 124 -8.35 10.31 -15.89
CA LEU A 124 -7.75 9.96 -14.60
C LEU A 124 -8.77 10.11 -13.47
N ILE A 125 -8.88 9.11 -12.62
CA ILE A 125 -9.66 9.16 -11.39
C ILE A 125 -8.71 9.04 -10.20
N PHE A 126 -8.62 10.06 -9.37
CA PHE A 126 -7.93 9.98 -8.08
C PHE A 126 -8.93 9.73 -6.97
N THR A 127 -8.58 8.83 -6.05
CA THR A 127 -9.44 8.44 -4.92
C THR A 127 -8.78 8.78 -3.58
N GLY A 128 -9.60 8.91 -2.54
CA GLY A 128 -9.16 9.06 -1.17
C GLY A 128 -9.61 10.36 -0.52
N GLY A 129 -10.15 10.20 0.68
CA GLY A 129 -10.80 11.26 1.45
C GLY A 129 -9.84 12.19 2.18
N ILE A 130 -10.43 13.04 3.01
CA ILE A 130 -9.70 14.00 3.86
C ILE A 130 -9.24 13.29 5.14
N ALA A 131 -7.94 13.27 5.39
CA ALA A 131 -7.40 12.85 6.68
C ALA A 131 -7.73 13.88 7.77
N LYS A 132 -7.91 13.41 9.02
CA LYS A 132 -8.35 14.27 10.15
C LYS A 132 -7.53 15.55 10.37
N THR A 133 -6.28 15.55 9.98
CA THR A 133 -5.33 16.65 10.18
C THR A 133 -5.16 17.55 8.94
N ASN A 134 -5.83 17.24 7.83
CA ASN A 134 -5.71 17.98 6.58
C ASN A 134 -7.02 18.67 6.20
N THR A 135 -6.93 19.71 5.37
CA THR A 135 -8.07 20.46 4.83
C THR A 135 -8.41 20.08 3.39
N VAL A 136 -7.54 19.30 2.75
CA VAL A 136 -7.66 18.86 1.35
C VAL A 136 -7.61 17.34 1.30
N SER A 137 -8.36 16.72 0.40
CA SER A 137 -8.40 15.27 0.25
C SER A 137 -7.16 14.71 -0.45
N THR A 138 -6.88 13.42 -0.23
CA THR A 138 -5.85 12.69 -0.98
C THR A 138 -6.09 12.79 -2.49
N ALA A 139 -7.33 12.63 -2.92
CA ALA A 139 -7.73 12.71 -4.32
C ALA A 139 -7.41 14.09 -4.93
N GLU A 140 -7.73 15.17 -4.22
CA GLU A 140 -7.47 16.53 -4.69
C GLU A 140 -5.97 16.86 -4.73
N VAL A 141 -5.18 16.39 -3.74
CA VAL A 141 -3.71 16.54 -3.78
C VAL A 141 -3.14 15.81 -5.00
N GLY A 142 -3.59 14.58 -5.27
CA GLY A 142 -3.21 13.84 -6.47
C GLY A 142 -3.55 14.59 -7.76
N ALA A 143 -4.76 15.18 -7.83
CA ALA A 143 -5.21 15.98 -8.97
C ALA A 143 -4.31 17.20 -9.20
N ARG A 144 -3.95 17.94 -8.16
CA ARG A 144 -3.05 19.11 -8.25
C ARG A 144 -1.66 18.74 -8.72
N VAL A 145 -1.13 17.61 -8.23
CA VAL A 145 0.17 17.10 -8.71
C VAL A 145 0.09 16.71 -10.18
N ALA A 146 -0.97 16.01 -10.61
CA ALA A 146 -1.16 15.64 -12.01
C ALA A 146 -1.26 16.87 -12.92
N GLN A 147 -2.00 17.91 -12.49
CA GLN A 147 -2.07 19.18 -13.21
C GLN A 147 -0.71 19.87 -13.32
N SER A 148 0.10 19.88 -12.26
CA SER A 148 1.46 20.45 -12.29
C SER A 148 2.39 19.70 -13.24
N LEU A 149 2.05 18.45 -13.59
CA LEU A 149 2.74 17.60 -14.55
C LEU A 149 2.12 17.62 -15.95
N GLY A 150 1.19 18.55 -16.20
CA GLY A 150 0.61 18.83 -17.51
C GLY A 150 -0.65 18.05 -17.85
N VAL A 151 -1.31 17.40 -16.89
CA VAL A 151 -2.63 16.78 -17.13
C VAL A 151 -3.72 17.84 -17.04
N PRO A 152 -4.56 18.05 -18.09
CA PRO A 152 -5.65 19.00 -18.04
C PRO A 152 -6.67 18.67 -16.95
N ARG A 153 -7.24 19.68 -16.28
CA ARG A 153 -8.25 19.46 -15.23
C ARG A 153 -9.50 18.76 -15.76
N SER A 154 -9.84 18.99 -17.02
CA SER A 154 -10.95 18.32 -17.72
C SER A 154 -10.83 16.80 -17.72
N ASP A 155 -9.62 16.30 -17.73
CA ASP A 155 -9.31 14.86 -17.79
C ASP A 155 -9.22 14.20 -16.41
N ILE A 156 -9.45 14.98 -15.34
CA ILE A 156 -9.31 14.51 -13.96
C ILE A 156 -10.66 14.48 -13.26
N ILE A 157 -10.93 13.36 -12.60
CA ILE A 157 -12.05 13.16 -11.66
C ILE A 157 -11.46 12.94 -10.27
N THR A 158 -12.04 13.55 -9.25
CA THR A 158 -11.65 13.32 -7.85
C THR A 158 -12.80 12.69 -7.08
N LEU A 159 -12.52 11.57 -6.41
CA LEU A 159 -13.42 10.89 -5.48
C LEU A 159 -12.87 11.10 -4.07
N ASP A 160 -13.31 12.15 -3.42
CA ASP A 160 -12.73 12.73 -2.20
C ASP A 160 -13.38 12.27 -0.88
N LYS A 161 -14.39 11.40 -0.95
CA LYS A 161 -15.12 10.90 0.23
C LYS A 161 -14.57 9.58 0.82
N PRO A 162 -14.09 8.62 0.01
CA PRO A 162 -13.67 7.31 0.48
C PRO A 162 -12.56 7.38 1.53
N LYS A 163 -12.69 6.56 2.60
CA LYS A 163 -11.73 6.49 3.72
C LYS A 163 -10.87 5.23 3.70
N ASP A 164 -11.28 4.23 2.94
CA ASP A 164 -10.57 2.97 2.75
C ASP A 164 -10.86 2.38 1.36
N THR A 165 -10.15 1.29 1.02
CA THR A 165 -10.21 0.70 -0.31
C THR A 165 -11.58 0.07 -0.64
N GLU A 166 -12.34 -0.36 0.36
CA GLU A 166 -13.70 -0.86 0.19
C GLU A 166 -14.64 0.28 -0.26
N GLU A 167 -14.54 1.44 0.40
CA GLU A 167 -15.29 2.66 0.02
C GLU A 167 -14.81 3.22 -1.33
N GLU A 168 -13.49 3.13 -1.65
CA GLU A 168 -12.95 3.54 -2.95
C GLU A 168 -13.57 2.71 -4.09
N ALA A 169 -13.67 1.38 -3.91
CA ALA A 169 -14.28 0.50 -4.90
C ALA A 169 -15.76 0.84 -5.13
N ALA A 170 -16.52 1.08 -4.07
CA ALA A 170 -17.93 1.48 -4.16
C ALA A 170 -18.10 2.85 -4.86
N ALA A 171 -17.25 3.83 -4.54
CA ALA A 171 -17.29 5.15 -5.15
C ALA A 171 -16.93 5.10 -6.64
N VAL A 172 -15.95 4.29 -7.02
CA VAL A 172 -15.60 4.06 -8.43
C VAL A 172 -16.76 3.40 -9.17
N LYS A 173 -17.40 2.36 -8.59
CA LYS A 173 -18.58 1.72 -9.20
C LYS A 173 -19.70 2.73 -9.46
N GLN A 174 -19.93 3.63 -8.51
CA GLN A 174 -20.95 4.68 -8.67
C GLN A 174 -20.57 5.70 -9.75
N ALA A 175 -19.28 6.00 -9.92
CA ALA A 175 -18.80 7.03 -10.83
C ALA A 175 -18.74 6.55 -12.30
N ILE A 176 -18.34 5.30 -12.54
CA ILE A 176 -18.07 4.81 -13.90
C ILE A 176 -18.92 3.61 -14.33
N GLY A 177 -19.74 3.04 -13.43
CA GLY A 177 -20.53 1.84 -13.72
C GLY A 177 -19.65 0.64 -14.09
N ASP A 178 -19.88 0.09 -15.28
CA ASP A 178 -19.14 -1.07 -15.81
C ASP A 178 -18.13 -0.71 -16.90
N ALA A 179 -17.82 0.60 -17.05
CA ALA A 179 -16.85 1.06 -18.04
C ALA A 179 -15.45 0.44 -17.78
N PRO A 180 -14.70 0.09 -18.86
CA PRO A 180 -13.38 -0.52 -18.72
C PRO A 180 -12.37 0.47 -18.14
N PHE A 181 -11.60 0.03 -17.14
CA PHE A 181 -10.60 0.86 -16.48
C PHE A 181 -9.37 0.08 -16.01
N LEU A 182 -8.27 0.81 -15.88
CA LEU A 182 -7.04 0.36 -15.23
C LEU A 182 -7.07 0.74 -13.75
N LEU A 183 -6.72 -0.20 -12.89
CA LEU A 183 -6.59 0.03 -11.45
C LEU A 183 -5.11 0.16 -11.09
N VAL A 184 -4.69 1.38 -10.77
CA VAL A 184 -3.31 1.72 -10.43
C VAL A 184 -3.15 1.82 -8.92
N THR A 185 -2.31 0.99 -8.36
CA THR A 185 -1.88 1.08 -6.96
C THR A 185 -0.52 0.41 -6.78
N SER A 186 0.07 0.44 -5.58
CA SER A 186 1.33 -0.26 -5.33
C SER A 186 1.20 -1.76 -5.61
N ALA A 187 2.20 -2.35 -6.24
CA ALA A 187 2.23 -3.77 -6.59
C ALA A 187 1.91 -4.67 -5.38
N SER A 188 2.44 -4.33 -4.21
CA SER A 188 2.14 -5.04 -2.96
C SER A 188 0.68 -4.93 -2.52
N HIS A 189 0.01 -3.81 -2.82
CA HIS A 189 -1.39 -3.55 -2.44
C HIS A 189 -2.39 -4.10 -3.46
N LEU A 190 -2.00 -4.21 -4.71
CA LEU A 190 -2.89 -4.53 -5.82
C LEU A 190 -3.68 -5.83 -5.63
N PRO A 191 -3.09 -6.95 -5.13
CA PRO A 191 -3.85 -8.18 -4.89
C PRO A 191 -5.03 -7.99 -3.93
N ARG A 192 -4.85 -7.16 -2.90
CA ARG A 192 -5.91 -6.86 -1.93
C ARG A 192 -6.93 -5.88 -2.49
N ALA A 193 -6.51 -4.90 -3.25
CA ALA A 193 -7.40 -3.95 -3.92
C ALA A 193 -8.30 -4.64 -4.95
N MET A 194 -7.74 -5.53 -5.78
CA MET A 194 -8.50 -6.31 -6.76
C MET A 194 -9.69 -7.04 -6.13
N ILE A 195 -9.49 -7.67 -4.96
CA ILE A 195 -10.56 -8.37 -4.23
C ILE A 195 -11.71 -7.42 -3.85
N PHE A 196 -11.41 -6.20 -3.36
CA PHE A 196 -12.45 -5.22 -3.03
C PHE A 196 -13.22 -4.75 -4.26
N PHE A 197 -12.50 -4.47 -5.36
CA PHE A 197 -13.12 -4.03 -6.61
C PHE A 197 -13.98 -5.12 -7.25
N GLN A 198 -13.52 -6.36 -7.26
CA GLN A 198 -14.30 -7.51 -7.73
C GLN A 198 -15.53 -7.75 -6.84
N HIS A 199 -15.41 -7.61 -5.53
CA HIS A 199 -16.54 -7.73 -4.59
C HIS A 199 -17.58 -6.63 -4.80
N ALA A 200 -17.16 -5.43 -5.20
CA ALA A 200 -18.06 -4.34 -5.61
C ALA A 200 -18.70 -4.55 -7.01
N GLY A 201 -18.46 -5.70 -7.66
CA GLY A 201 -18.98 -6.02 -8.99
C GLY A 201 -18.27 -5.29 -10.13
N LEU A 202 -17.01 -4.90 -9.94
CA LEU A 202 -16.15 -4.29 -10.96
C LEU A 202 -15.17 -5.32 -11.52
N ASN A 203 -14.70 -5.10 -12.75
CA ASN A 203 -13.67 -5.92 -13.42
C ASN A 203 -12.47 -5.04 -13.79
N PRO A 204 -11.64 -4.64 -12.82
CA PRO A 204 -10.47 -3.80 -13.09
C PRO A 204 -9.39 -4.55 -13.85
N LEU A 205 -8.71 -3.86 -14.76
CA LEU A 205 -7.45 -4.32 -15.33
C LEU A 205 -6.31 -3.91 -14.38
N PRO A 206 -5.52 -4.85 -13.85
CA PRO A 206 -4.50 -4.54 -12.86
C PRO A 206 -3.31 -3.79 -13.49
N ALA A 207 -2.92 -2.68 -12.90
CA ALA A 207 -1.76 -1.88 -13.30
C ALA A 207 -0.87 -1.59 -12.09
N PRO A 208 0.03 -2.52 -11.72
CA PRO A 208 0.91 -2.38 -10.56
C PRO A 208 1.91 -1.25 -10.75
N ALA A 209 2.09 -0.45 -9.71
CA ALA A 209 3.12 0.57 -9.58
C ALA A 209 3.96 0.34 -8.31
N ASN A 210 5.06 1.06 -8.16
CA ASN A 210 5.84 1.09 -6.93
C ASN A 210 6.24 -0.31 -6.42
N GLN A 211 6.90 -1.08 -7.27
CA GLN A 211 7.56 -2.32 -6.87
C GLN A 211 8.70 -1.99 -5.91
N LEU A 212 8.74 -2.66 -4.77
CA LEU A 212 9.76 -2.50 -3.73
C LEU A 212 10.79 -3.64 -3.74
N ALA A 213 10.34 -4.88 -3.99
CA ALA A 213 11.20 -6.05 -4.10
C ALA A 213 11.85 -6.13 -5.48
N ILE A 214 12.80 -5.24 -5.74
CA ILE A 214 13.53 -5.12 -7.00
C ILE A 214 14.84 -5.90 -6.98
N ASP A 215 15.43 -6.11 -8.16
CA ASP A 215 16.79 -6.60 -8.26
C ASP A 215 17.75 -5.50 -7.79
N SER A 216 18.47 -5.81 -6.72
CA SER A 216 19.31 -4.82 -6.07
C SER A 216 20.61 -4.59 -6.83
N PRO A 217 21.03 -3.34 -7.01
CA PRO A 217 22.38 -3.01 -7.51
C PRO A 217 23.46 -3.27 -6.47
N LEU A 218 23.10 -3.59 -5.21
CA LEU A 218 24.04 -3.82 -4.13
C LEU A 218 24.77 -5.15 -4.29
N ASN A 219 26.02 -5.19 -3.86
CA ASN A 219 26.79 -6.42 -3.76
C ASN A 219 26.17 -7.39 -2.74
N PRO A 220 26.38 -8.71 -2.89
CA PRO A 220 25.79 -9.70 -1.96
C PRO A 220 26.11 -9.42 -0.48
N ARG A 221 27.30 -8.90 -0.17
CA ARG A 221 27.70 -8.57 1.21
C ARG A 221 26.92 -7.38 1.78
N GLU A 222 26.62 -6.38 0.95
CA GLU A 222 25.85 -5.18 1.34
C GLU A 222 24.38 -5.54 1.62
N ARG A 223 23.85 -6.54 0.93
CA ARG A 223 22.49 -7.07 1.17
C ARG A 223 22.34 -7.74 2.53
N ALA A 224 23.43 -8.16 3.15
CA ALA A 224 23.47 -8.74 4.49
C ALA A 224 23.61 -7.70 5.60
N ILE A 225 23.62 -6.39 5.27
CA ILE A 225 23.66 -5.30 6.24
C ILE A 225 22.22 -4.95 6.62
N PRO A 226 21.83 -5.03 7.91
CA PRO A 226 20.49 -4.63 8.36
C PRO A 226 20.20 -3.16 8.02
N SER A 227 19.01 -2.90 7.49
CA SER A 227 18.62 -1.55 7.07
C SER A 227 17.14 -1.27 7.40
N PRO A 228 16.80 -0.03 7.77
CA PRO A 228 15.41 0.41 7.91
C PRO A 228 14.58 0.21 6.64
N VAL A 229 15.18 0.31 5.46
CA VAL A 229 14.51 0.11 4.17
C VAL A 229 13.99 -1.33 4.06
N TRP A 230 14.81 -2.32 4.37
CA TRP A 230 14.42 -3.73 4.29
C TRP A 230 13.39 -4.09 5.36
N LEU A 231 13.52 -3.50 6.55
CA LEU A 231 12.51 -3.66 7.60
C LEU A 231 11.16 -3.08 7.17
N MET A 232 11.15 -1.91 6.49
CA MET A 232 9.94 -1.33 5.92
C MET A 232 9.31 -2.25 4.84
N HIS A 233 10.11 -2.94 4.01
CA HIS A 233 9.59 -3.92 3.05
C HIS A 233 8.95 -5.11 3.77
N SER A 234 9.57 -5.61 4.83
CA SER A 234 9.00 -6.67 5.67
C SER A 234 7.69 -6.23 6.35
N ASP A 235 7.65 -5.01 6.88
CA ASP A 235 6.43 -4.40 7.43
C ASP A 235 5.33 -4.31 6.37
N ARG A 236 5.68 -3.93 5.14
CA ARG A 236 4.73 -3.87 4.03
C ARG A 236 4.16 -5.24 3.69
N ALA A 237 4.99 -6.26 3.61
CA ALA A 237 4.54 -7.64 3.39
C ALA A 237 3.59 -8.10 4.52
N GLY A 238 3.95 -7.83 5.78
CA GLY A 238 3.11 -8.12 6.95
C GLY A 238 1.77 -7.40 6.89
N TYR A 239 1.77 -6.12 6.55
CA TYR A 239 0.56 -5.31 6.43
C TYR A 239 -0.42 -5.86 5.37
N GLU A 240 0.06 -6.20 4.19
CA GLU A 240 -0.80 -6.74 3.13
C GLU A 240 -1.28 -8.15 3.45
N THR A 241 -0.44 -8.98 4.09
CA THR A 241 -0.84 -10.31 4.56
C THR A 241 -1.95 -10.24 5.61
N LEU A 242 -1.80 -9.38 6.63
CA LEU A 242 -2.85 -9.13 7.64
C LEU A 242 -4.12 -8.55 7.02
N GLY A 243 -3.98 -7.66 6.03
CA GLY A 243 -5.10 -7.09 5.30
C GLY A 243 -5.90 -8.15 4.52
N ARG A 244 -5.21 -9.08 3.88
CA ARG A 244 -5.85 -10.21 3.17
C ARG A 244 -6.50 -11.20 4.13
N LEU A 245 -5.86 -11.52 5.26
CA LEU A 245 -6.46 -12.33 6.31
C LEU A 245 -7.75 -11.68 6.84
N TRP A 246 -7.74 -10.37 7.03
CA TRP A 246 -8.94 -9.63 7.44
C TRP A 246 -10.06 -9.69 6.41
N GLN A 247 -9.75 -9.57 5.10
CA GLN A 247 -10.75 -9.75 4.04
C GLN A 247 -11.38 -11.14 4.10
N TRP A 248 -10.55 -12.17 4.25
CA TRP A 248 -11.03 -13.55 4.35
C TRP A 248 -11.95 -13.76 5.57
N LEU A 249 -11.59 -13.20 6.73
CA LEU A 249 -12.44 -13.25 7.95
C LEU A 249 -13.77 -12.52 7.78
N LYS A 250 -13.82 -11.51 6.93
CA LYS A 250 -15.07 -10.80 6.58
C LYS A 250 -15.91 -11.52 5.52
N GLY A 251 -15.45 -12.65 4.98
CA GLY A 251 -16.10 -13.32 3.86
C GLY A 251 -15.98 -12.58 2.53
N ILE A 252 -15.07 -11.61 2.43
CA ILE A 252 -14.76 -10.89 1.19
C ILE A 252 -13.72 -11.71 0.45
N SER A 253 -14.16 -12.47 -0.56
CA SER A 253 -13.29 -13.28 -1.43
C SER A 253 -13.29 -12.72 -2.85
N GLY A 254 -12.15 -12.87 -3.55
CA GLY A 254 -12.09 -12.64 -4.99
C GLY A 254 -12.86 -13.72 -5.76
N LYS A 255 -13.11 -13.51 -7.04
CA LYS A 255 -13.69 -14.54 -7.89
C LYS A 255 -12.81 -15.81 -7.85
N PRO A 256 -13.39 -17.01 -7.72
CA PRO A 256 -12.61 -18.25 -7.84
C PRO A 256 -11.98 -18.33 -9.24
N GLY A 257 -10.65 -18.40 -9.32
CA GLY A 257 -9.96 -18.68 -10.58
C GLY A 257 -8.94 -17.63 -11.06
N GLU A 258 -8.61 -16.62 -10.25
CA GLU A 258 -7.50 -15.70 -10.55
C GLU A 258 -6.39 -15.72 -9.48
#